data_94b8ca495d5f568927979c2177f7fa00
#
_entry.id   94b8ca495d5f568927979c2177f7fa00
#
_cell.length_a   1.000
_cell.length_b   1.000
_cell.length_c   1.000
_cell.angle_alpha   90.00
_cell.angle_beta   90.00
_cell.angle_gamma   90.00
#
_symmetry.space_group_name_H-M   'P 1'
#
loop_
_entity.id
_entity.type
_entity.pdbx_description
1 polymer ?
#
loop_
_entity_poly.entity_id
_entity_poly.type
_entity_poly.pdbx_seq_one_letter_code
_entity_poly.pdbx_strand_id
1 'polypeptide(L)'
;MNLRDLPVGELPRERLIERGAQALSDAELLAILLRTGRRGENVLELAHGIVARFREMGLSEILAMPCAEFARIPGIGMAKAATVLAALELGRRAQRTAKSRPRISEAQDVAELLRSRLAAEKREHFLVLPLSSKNEVLMVADVSVGTLTNTLVHPREVFEPAIRCGAAHIILVHNHPSGDPAPSTEDHRLTRILKEAGALLGIPVTDHVILGGAEFFSFSEEGML
;
A
#
# COMPACT_ATOMS: atom_id res chain seq x y z
N MET A 1 -9.71 -4.58 -38.19
CA MET A 1 -9.78 -5.90 -37.52
C MET A 1 -10.90 -5.83 -36.49
N ASN A 2 -11.87 -6.73 -36.54
CA ASN A 2 -13.00 -6.66 -35.60
C ASN A 2 -12.55 -7.27 -34.27
N LEU A 3 -12.76 -6.59 -33.15
CA LEU A 3 -12.41 -7.13 -31.81
C LEU A 3 -13.08 -8.49 -31.52
N ARG A 4 -14.19 -8.78 -32.21
CA ARG A 4 -14.90 -10.05 -32.11
C ARG A 4 -14.18 -11.23 -32.81
N ASP A 5 -13.17 -10.92 -33.61
CA ASP A 5 -12.39 -11.91 -34.36
C ASP A 5 -11.12 -12.34 -33.59
N LEU A 6 -10.84 -11.73 -32.42
CA LEU A 6 -9.78 -12.15 -31.54
C LEU A 6 -10.17 -13.43 -30.78
N PRO A 7 -9.25 -14.37 -30.57
CA PRO A 7 -9.51 -15.55 -29.74
C PRO A 7 -10.00 -15.17 -28.35
N VAL A 8 -10.86 -16.02 -27.78
CA VAL A 8 -11.27 -15.91 -26.38
C VAL A 8 -10.01 -15.98 -25.50
N GLY A 9 -9.81 -14.99 -24.62
CA GLY A 9 -8.59 -14.85 -23.80
C GLY A 9 -7.60 -13.78 -24.31
N GLU A 10 -7.74 -13.25 -25.52
CA GLU A 10 -6.89 -12.17 -26.06
C GLU A 10 -7.53 -10.78 -25.96
N LEU A 11 -8.77 -10.69 -25.53
CA LEU A 11 -9.41 -9.40 -25.30
C LEU A 11 -8.80 -8.70 -24.08
N PRO A 12 -8.61 -7.36 -24.09
CA PRO A 12 -7.94 -6.63 -23.03
C PRO A 12 -8.50 -6.89 -21.62
N ARG A 13 -9.84 -7.06 -21.48
CA ARG A 13 -10.46 -7.36 -20.19
C ARG A 13 -10.14 -8.77 -19.70
N GLU A 14 -10.12 -9.73 -20.57
CA GLU A 14 -9.81 -11.13 -20.25
C GLU A 14 -8.34 -11.25 -19.85
N ARG A 15 -7.45 -10.61 -20.60
CA ARG A 15 -6.02 -10.52 -20.25
C ARG A 15 -5.79 -9.81 -18.91
N LEU A 16 -6.55 -8.76 -18.60
CA LEU A 16 -6.49 -8.10 -17.30
C LEU A 16 -6.83 -9.05 -16.16
N ILE A 17 -7.91 -9.86 -16.35
CA ILE A 17 -8.38 -10.79 -15.33
C ILE A 17 -7.40 -11.97 -15.15
N GLU A 18 -6.87 -12.50 -16.24
CA GLU A 18 -6.02 -13.70 -16.20
C GLU A 18 -4.56 -13.39 -15.84
N ARG A 19 -4.03 -12.26 -16.32
CA ARG A 19 -2.58 -11.93 -16.25
C ARG A 19 -2.25 -10.66 -15.47
N GLY A 20 -3.28 -9.95 -14.99
CA GLY A 20 -3.12 -8.68 -14.27
C GLY A 20 -2.81 -7.48 -15.18
N ALA A 21 -2.92 -6.28 -14.61
CA ALA A 21 -2.76 -5.02 -15.35
C ALA A 21 -1.37 -4.82 -15.96
N GLN A 22 -0.34 -5.39 -15.34
CA GLN A 22 1.07 -5.26 -15.78
C GLN A 22 1.34 -5.94 -17.12
N ALA A 23 0.49 -6.89 -17.53
CA ALA A 23 0.61 -7.59 -18.80
C ALA A 23 -0.02 -6.83 -19.99
N LEU A 24 -0.67 -5.68 -19.71
CA LEU A 24 -1.36 -4.88 -20.73
C LEU A 24 -0.57 -3.63 -21.09
N SER A 25 -0.64 -3.26 -22.36
CA SER A 25 -0.15 -1.97 -22.87
C SER A 25 -1.07 -0.82 -22.43
N ASP A 26 -0.56 0.42 -22.46
CA ASP A 26 -1.35 1.62 -22.16
C ASP A 26 -2.60 1.73 -23.06
N ALA A 27 -2.50 1.34 -24.32
CA ALA A 27 -3.63 1.34 -25.25
C ALA A 27 -4.70 0.31 -24.86
N GLU A 28 -4.32 -0.87 -24.38
CA GLU A 28 -5.26 -1.88 -23.90
C GLU A 28 -5.95 -1.44 -22.60
N LEU A 29 -5.22 -0.85 -21.66
CA LEU A 29 -5.79 -0.28 -20.43
C LEU A 29 -6.76 0.85 -20.76
N LEU A 30 -6.39 1.75 -21.68
CA LEU A 30 -7.25 2.83 -22.15
C LEU A 30 -8.48 2.30 -22.86
N ALA A 31 -8.36 1.26 -23.68
CA ALA A 31 -9.50 0.63 -24.36
C ALA A 31 -10.51 0.03 -23.39
N ILE A 32 -10.05 -0.52 -22.26
CA ILE A 32 -10.94 -1.00 -21.18
C ILE A 32 -11.77 0.15 -20.60
N LEU A 33 -11.17 1.31 -20.37
CA LEU A 33 -11.86 2.50 -19.83
C LEU A 33 -12.83 3.09 -20.84
N LEU A 34 -12.45 3.17 -22.13
CA LEU A 34 -13.28 3.72 -23.21
C LEU A 34 -14.48 2.83 -23.57
N ARG A 35 -14.37 1.52 -23.38
CA ARG A 35 -15.42 0.49 -23.59
C ARG A 35 -15.87 0.29 -25.03
N THR A 36 -15.98 1.36 -25.83
CA THR A 36 -16.47 1.32 -27.21
C THR A 36 -15.61 2.22 -28.09
N GLY A 37 -15.41 1.84 -29.33
CA GLY A 37 -14.79 2.67 -30.35
C GLY A 37 -15.73 3.75 -30.88
N ARG A 38 -15.56 4.10 -32.16
CA ARG A 38 -16.43 4.97 -32.95
C ARG A 38 -16.84 4.27 -34.26
N ARG A 39 -17.73 4.88 -35.01
CA ARG A 39 -18.14 4.34 -36.31
C ARG A 39 -16.94 4.15 -37.25
N GLY A 40 -16.69 2.92 -37.65
CA GLY A 40 -15.58 2.55 -38.53
C GLY A 40 -14.22 2.35 -37.83
N GLU A 41 -14.15 2.50 -36.51
CA GLU A 41 -12.92 2.30 -35.75
C GLU A 41 -13.21 1.57 -34.44
N ASN A 42 -12.52 0.48 -34.17
CA ASN A 42 -12.70 -0.26 -32.93
C ASN A 42 -12.05 0.46 -31.74
N VAL A 43 -12.34 -0.01 -30.50
CA VAL A 43 -11.88 0.68 -29.29
C VAL A 43 -10.37 0.60 -29.10
N LEU A 44 -9.70 -0.47 -29.55
CA LEU A 44 -8.25 -0.59 -29.50
C LEU A 44 -7.56 0.37 -30.47
N GLU A 45 -8.07 0.48 -31.69
CA GLU A 45 -7.57 1.43 -32.69
C GLU A 45 -7.70 2.88 -32.17
N LEU A 46 -8.87 3.22 -31.62
CA LEU A 46 -9.10 4.52 -30.99
C LEU A 46 -8.10 4.76 -29.84
N ALA A 47 -7.91 3.78 -28.96
CA ALA A 47 -6.98 3.88 -27.82
C ALA A 47 -5.52 4.03 -28.30
N HIS A 48 -5.10 3.27 -29.31
CA HIS A 48 -3.78 3.41 -29.92
C HIS A 48 -3.57 4.82 -30.51
N GLY A 49 -4.57 5.38 -31.20
CA GLY A 49 -4.51 6.74 -31.72
C GLY A 49 -4.33 7.79 -30.62
N ILE A 50 -5.00 7.61 -29.49
CA ILE A 50 -4.86 8.50 -28.32
C ILE A 50 -3.47 8.35 -27.70
N VAL A 51 -3.02 7.13 -27.41
CA VAL A 51 -1.67 6.90 -26.84
C VAL A 51 -0.58 7.45 -27.75
N ALA A 52 -0.71 7.24 -29.07
CA ALA A 52 0.25 7.79 -30.04
C ALA A 52 0.31 9.33 -30.02
N ARG A 53 -0.85 9.99 -29.86
CA ARG A 53 -0.92 11.46 -29.78
C ARG A 53 -0.20 12.02 -28.54
N PHE A 54 -0.20 11.30 -27.44
CA PHE A 54 0.42 11.71 -26.16
C PHE A 54 1.77 11.03 -25.90
N ARG A 55 2.34 10.33 -26.90
CA ARG A 55 3.55 9.52 -26.74
C ARG A 55 4.77 10.32 -26.28
N GLU A 56 4.95 11.53 -26.77
CA GLU A 56 6.10 12.39 -26.45
C GLU A 56 5.91 13.11 -25.11
N MET A 57 4.68 13.48 -24.78
CA MET A 57 4.34 14.28 -23.59
C MET A 57 3.91 13.42 -22.39
N GLY A 58 3.58 12.14 -22.62
CA GLY A 58 3.08 11.21 -21.62
C GLY A 58 1.57 11.33 -21.37
N LEU A 59 0.99 10.26 -20.84
CA LEU A 59 -0.44 10.23 -20.49
C LEU A 59 -0.83 11.22 -19.35
N SER A 60 0.16 11.72 -18.60
CA SER A 60 -0.03 12.77 -17.60
C SER A 60 -0.55 14.08 -18.17
N GLU A 61 -0.29 14.38 -19.44
CA GLU A 61 -0.80 15.57 -20.11
C GLU A 61 -2.34 15.54 -20.25
N ILE A 62 -2.91 14.34 -20.36
CA ILE A 62 -4.38 14.18 -20.37
C ILE A 62 -4.98 14.71 -19.06
N LEU A 63 -4.29 14.55 -17.91
CA LEU A 63 -4.76 15.07 -16.61
C LEU A 63 -4.79 16.60 -16.52
N ALA A 64 -3.87 17.27 -17.22
CA ALA A 64 -3.81 18.73 -17.26
C ALA A 64 -4.87 19.33 -18.22
N MET A 65 -5.43 18.51 -19.11
CA MET A 65 -6.37 18.96 -20.13
C MET A 65 -7.79 19.11 -19.56
N PRO A 66 -8.50 20.20 -19.86
CA PRO A 66 -9.90 20.32 -19.53
C PRO A 66 -10.74 19.20 -20.15
N CYS A 67 -11.71 18.67 -19.41
CA CYS A 67 -12.57 17.55 -19.88
C CYS A 67 -13.23 17.87 -21.24
N ALA A 68 -13.70 19.11 -21.44
CA ALA A 68 -14.30 19.58 -22.68
C ALA A 68 -13.34 19.56 -23.87
N GLU A 69 -12.05 19.77 -23.64
CA GLU A 69 -11.02 19.70 -24.67
C GLU A 69 -10.69 18.26 -25.03
N PHE A 70 -10.50 17.39 -24.03
CA PHE A 70 -10.29 15.97 -24.26
C PHE A 70 -11.48 15.32 -24.98
N ALA A 71 -12.71 15.75 -24.67
CA ALA A 71 -13.92 15.28 -25.32
C ALA A 71 -14.06 15.67 -26.81
N ARG A 72 -13.27 16.64 -27.31
CA ARG A 72 -13.21 17.01 -28.75
C ARG A 72 -12.45 16.01 -29.62
N ILE A 73 -11.68 15.12 -29.00
CA ILE A 73 -11.01 14.05 -29.74
C ILE A 73 -12.07 13.16 -30.37
N PRO A 74 -12.03 12.94 -31.70
CA PRO A 74 -13.02 12.13 -32.39
C PRO A 74 -13.16 10.74 -31.75
N GLY A 75 -14.38 10.38 -31.32
CA GLY A 75 -14.68 9.10 -30.66
C GLY A 75 -14.65 9.14 -29.13
N ILE A 76 -14.23 10.25 -28.50
CA ILE A 76 -14.18 10.36 -27.04
C ILE A 76 -15.48 10.94 -26.48
N GLY A 77 -15.97 12.03 -26.76
CA GLY A 77 -17.16 12.61 -26.12
C GLY A 77 -17.08 12.75 -24.60
N MET A 78 -18.02 13.49 -24.01
CA MET A 78 -17.97 13.90 -22.58
C MET A 78 -17.93 12.70 -21.61
N ALA A 79 -18.75 11.67 -21.84
CA ALA A 79 -18.81 10.54 -20.92
C ALA A 79 -17.50 9.74 -20.85
N LYS A 80 -16.88 9.48 -22.00
CA LYS A 80 -15.56 8.79 -22.05
C LYS A 80 -14.46 9.68 -21.47
N ALA A 81 -14.47 10.98 -21.78
CA ALA A 81 -13.52 11.94 -21.24
C ALA A 81 -13.57 11.96 -19.69
N ALA A 82 -14.76 12.06 -19.12
CA ALA A 82 -14.95 12.03 -17.68
C ALA A 82 -14.45 10.72 -17.04
N THR A 83 -14.73 9.56 -17.68
CA THR A 83 -14.26 8.25 -17.17
C THR A 83 -12.74 8.17 -17.14
N VAL A 84 -12.06 8.56 -18.22
CA VAL A 84 -10.59 8.50 -18.31
C VAL A 84 -9.94 9.47 -17.32
N LEU A 85 -10.42 10.72 -17.27
CA LEU A 85 -9.87 11.72 -16.33
C LEU A 85 -10.08 11.31 -14.88
N ALA A 86 -11.24 10.74 -14.53
CA ALA A 86 -11.50 10.25 -13.19
C ALA A 86 -10.54 9.10 -12.82
N ALA A 87 -10.31 8.14 -13.72
CA ALA A 87 -9.39 7.02 -13.48
C ALA A 87 -7.94 7.51 -13.29
N LEU A 88 -7.48 8.43 -14.14
CA LEU A 88 -6.13 9.01 -14.04
C LEU A 88 -5.97 9.83 -12.75
N GLU A 89 -6.97 10.61 -12.36
CA GLU A 89 -6.95 11.38 -11.10
C GLU A 89 -6.92 10.46 -9.88
N LEU A 90 -7.68 9.36 -9.87
CA LEU A 90 -7.60 8.35 -8.81
C LEU A 90 -6.20 7.74 -8.71
N GLY A 91 -5.58 7.38 -9.84
CA GLY A 91 -4.20 6.91 -9.89
C GLY A 91 -3.20 7.93 -9.34
N ARG A 92 -3.34 9.21 -9.70
CA ARG A 92 -2.52 10.32 -9.18
C ARG A 92 -2.69 10.49 -7.67
N ARG A 93 -3.92 10.39 -7.14
CA ARG A 93 -4.17 10.45 -5.68
C ARG A 93 -3.56 9.27 -4.96
N ALA A 94 -3.69 8.05 -5.50
CA ALA A 94 -3.07 6.87 -4.94
C ALA A 94 -1.53 7.00 -4.87
N GLN A 95 -0.88 7.55 -5.91
CA GLN A 95 0.56 7.82 -5.89
C GLN A 95 0.97 8.88 -4.86
N ARG A 96 0.15 9.93 -4.66
CA ARG A 96 0.43 10.95 -3.64
C ARG A 96 0.38 10.36 -2.23
N THR A 97 -0.61 9.52 -1.95
CA THR A 97 -0.73 8.81 -0.67
C THR A 97 0.47 7.89 -0.43
N ALA A 98 0.97 7.22 -1.48
CA ALA A 98 2.18 6.40 -1.38
C ALA A 98 3.47 7.23 -1.15
N LYS A 99 3.54 8.47 -1.65
CA LYS A 99 4.70 9.36 -1.46
C LYS A 99 4.75 10.03 -0.08
N SER A 100 3.67 10.00 0.70
CA SER A 100 3.60 10.59 2.04
C SER A 100 3.65 9.55 3.16
N ARG A 101 4.29 8.39 2.91
CA ARG A 101 4.49 7.39 3.96
C ARG A 101 5.39 7.97 5.05
N PRO A 102 4.99 7.87 6.33
CA PRO A 102 5.85 8.25 7.43
C PRO A 102 7.17 7.50 7.34
N ARG A 103 8.27 8.16 7.63
CA ARG A 103 9.60 7.55 7.71
C ARG A 103 10.00 7.47 9.17
N ILE A 104 10.47 6.32 9.58
CA ILE A 104 10.97 6.09 10.94
C ILE A 104 12.50 6.21 10.93
N SER A 105 13.02 7.14 11.69
CA SER A 105 14.45 7.36 11.88
C SER A 105 14.90 6.99 13.29
N GLU A 106 14.01 7.13 14.28
CA GLU A 106 14.22 6.87 15.69
C GLU A 106 12.94 6.37 16.36
N ALA A 107 13.01 5.85 17.57
CA ALA A 107 11.83 5.33 18.28
C ALA A 107 10.80 6.40 18.61
N GLN A 108 11.22 7.66 18.76
CA GLN A 108 10.33 8.81 18.93
C GLN A 108 9.34 8.94 17.75
N ASP A 109 9.78 8.73 16.50
CA ASP A 109 8.90 8.78 15.31
C ASP A 109 7.77 7.74 15.40
N VAL A 110 8.07 6.55 15.93
CA VAL A 110 7.07 5.49 16.15
C VAL A 110 6.07 5.93 17.21
N ALA A 111 6.57 6.49 18.32
CA ALA A 111 5.72 6.98 19.39
C ALA A 111 4.79 8.11 18.91
N GLU A 112 5.28 9.07 18.14
CA GLU A 112 4.48 10.16 17.57
C GLU A 112 3.42 9.66 16.61
N LEU A 113 3.79 8.71 15.74
CA LEU A 113 2.89 8.11 14.75
C LEU A 113 1.70 7.41 15.41
N LEU A 114 1.92 6.70 16.52
CA LEU A 114 0.92 5.81 17.10
C LEU A 114 0.29 6.31 18.40
N ARG A 115 0.85 7.34 19.03
CA ARG A 115 0.38 7.87 20.33
C ARG A 115 -1.11 8.22 20.29
N SER A 116 -1.55 8.98 19.30
CA SER A 116 -2.97 9.38 19.20
C SER A 116 -3.92 8.19 19.03
N ARG A 117 -3.45 7.13 18.39
CA ARG A 117 -4.22 5.91 18.17
C ARG A 117 -4.34 5.08 19.44
N LEU A 118 -3.27 5.00 20.24
CA LEU A 118 -3.17 4.09 21.39
C LEU A 118 -3.45 4.76 22.73
N ALA A 119 -3.43 6.11 22.81
CA ALA A 119 -3.57 6.85 24.06
C ALA A 119 -4.93 6.63 24.79
N ALA A 120 -5.99 6.35 24.05
CA ALA A 120 -7.33 6.11 24.61
C ALA A 120 -7.65 4.64 24.85
N GLU A 121 -6.76 3.74 24.45
CA GLU A 121 -7.00 2.31 24.53
C GLU A 121 -6.82 1.79 25.95
N LYS A 122 -7.85 1.12 26.47
CA LYS A 122 -7.88 0.53 27.80
C LYS A 122 -7.34 -0.90 27.86
N ARG A 123 -7.03 -1.47 26.72
CA ARG A 123 -6.45 -2.80 26.57
C ARG A 123 -5.11 -2.69 25.88
N GLU A 124 -4.26 -3.67 26.07
CA GLU A 124 -3.02 -3.78 25.33
C GLU A 124 -3.31 -4.11 23.87
N HIS A 125 -2.73 -3.37 22.97
CA HIS A 125 -2.75 -3.59 21.53
C HIS A 125 -1.34 -3.92 21.09
N PHE A 126 -1.16 -5.05 20.42
CA PHE A 126 0.09 -5.41 19.81
C PHE A 126 0.02 -5.16 18.30
N LEU A 127 0.90 -4.31 17.81
CA LEU A 127 0.96 -3.88 16.41
C LEU A 127 2.29 -4.27 15.80
N VAL A 128 2.29 -4.38 14.48
CA VAL A 128 3.51 -4.46 13.68
C VAL A 128 3.52 -3.36 12.63
N LEU A 129 4.69 -2.74 12.47
CA LEU A 129 4.99 -1.75 11.45
C LEU A 129 5.96 -2.37 10.45
N PRO A 130 5.48 -2.93 9.34
CA PRO A 130 6.32 -3.31 8.23
C PRO A 130 6.91 -2.08 7.54
N LEU A 131 8.22 -2.09 7.30
CA LEU A 131 9.00 -0.98 6.76
C LEU A 131 9.69 -1.37 5.44
N SER A 132 9.81 -0.39 4.55
CA SER A 132 10.64 -0.51 3.35
C SER A 132 12.14 -0.42 3.69
N SER A 133 13.02 -0.73 2.73
CA SER A 133 14.47 -0.54 2.89
C SER A 133 14.90 0.92 3.11
N LYS A 134 13.97 1.87 2.94
CA LYS A 134 14.16 3.31 3.21
C LYS A 134 13.56 3.74 4.54
N ASN A 135 13.16 2.79 5.39
CA ASN A 135 12.46 3.01 6.65
C ASN A 135 11.08 3.69 6.50
N GLU A 136 10.44 3.56 5.36
CA GLU A 136 9.08 4.09 5.16
C GLU A 136 8.06 3.07 5.68
N VAL A 137 7.09 3.52 6.46
CA VAL A 137 6.01 2.68 6.99
C VAL A 137 5.11 2.23 5.84
N LEU A 138 5.12 0.93 5.54
CA LEU A 138 4.30 0.35 4.48
C LEU A 138 2.84 0.22 4.92
N MET A 139 2.62 -0.15 6.17
CA MET A 139 1.32 -0.23 6.83
C MET A 139 1.48 -0.27 8.35
N VAL A 140 0.37 -0.11 9.06
CA VAL A 140 0.23 -0.37 10.50
C VAL A 140 -0.78 -1.48 10.65
N ALA A 141 -0.38 -2.65 11.15
CA ALA A 141 -1.26 -3.80 11.32
C ALA A 141 -1.46 -4.13 12.81
N ASP A 142 -2.72 -4.31 13.22
CA ASP A 142 -3.05 -4.87 14.53
C ASP A 142 -2.86 -6.40 14.45
N VAL A 143 -2.10 -6.93 15.41
CA VAL A 143 -1.86 -8.38 15.54
C VAL A 143 -2.73 -8.95 16.63
N SER A 144 -2.86 -8.25 17.76
CA SER A 144 -3.60 -8.72 18.92
C SER A 144 -4.18 -7.57 19.74
N VAL A 145 -5.31 -7.83 20.39
CA VAL A 145 -5.99 -6.92 21.34
C VAL A 145 -6.37 -7.70 22.58
N GLY A 146 -5.80 -7.35 23.74
CA GLY A 146 -6.04 -8.03 25.00
C GLY A 146 -4.81 -7.94 25.89
N THR A 147 -4.69 -8.77 26.95
CA THR A 147 -3.46 -8.90 27.72
C THR A 147 -2.51 -9.88 27.02
N LEU A 148 -1.22 -9.57 26.95
CA LEU A 148 -0.19 -10.46 26.38
C LEU A 148 -0.14 -11.83 27.05
N THR A 149 -0.59 -11.93 28.31
CA THR A 149 -0.69 -13.19 29.07
C THR A 149 -1.84 -14.09 28.60
N ASN A 150 -2.89 -13.53 27.99
CA ASN A 150 -4.08 -14.26 27.55
C ASN A 150 -4.23 -14.36 26.02
N THR A 151 -3.48 -13.58 25.26
CA THR A 151 -3.52 -13.61 23.80
C THR A 151 -2.14 -13.99 23.30
N LEU A 152 -2.01 -15.21 22.78
CA LEU A 152 -0.74 -15.69 22.23
C LEU A 152 -0.44 -14.90 20.94
N VAL A 153 0.48 -13.91 21.03
CA VAL A 153 1.05 -13.27 19.84
C VAL A 153 1.90 -14.30 19.12
N HIS A 154 1.40 -14.83 18.01
CA HIS A 154 2.08 -15.86 17.26
C HIS A 154 2.94 -15.26 16.15
N PRO A 155 4.20 -15.72 15.93
CA PRO A 155 5.06 -15.21 14.85
C PRO A 155 4.37 -15.17 13.48
N ARG A 156 3.59 -16.19 13.15
CA ARG A 156 2.81 -16.25 11.90
C ARG A 156 1.93 -15.00 11.69
N GLU A 157 1.27 -14.51 12.74
CA GLU A 157 0.35 -13.36 12.66
C GLU A 157 1.11 -12.03 12.59
N VAL A 158 2.28 -11.96 13.23
CA VAL A 158 3.17 -10.78 13.18
C VAL A 158 3.80 -10.63 11.79
N PHE A 159 4.24 -11.73 11.16
CA PHE A 159 4.97 -11.68 9.90
C PHE A 159 4.08 -11.76 8.65
N GLU A 160 2.83 -12.24 8.76
CA GLU A 160 1.90 -12.30 7.62
C GLU A 160 1.74 -10.95 6.91
N PRO A 161 1.43 -9.82 7.60
CA PRO A 161 1.32 -8.52 6.95
C PRO A 161 2.64 -8.04 6.35
N ALA A 162 3.78 -8.34 6.98
CA ALA A 162 5.10 -7.97 6.48
C ALA A 162 5.46 -8.71 5.18
N ILE A 163 5.17 -10.01 5.11
CA ILE A 163 5.36 -10.83 3.90
C ILE A 163 4.47 -10.31 2.77
N ARG A 164 3.19 -10.04 3.05
CA ARG A 164 2.23 -9.57 2.04
C ARG A 164 2.61 -8.23 1.40
N CYS A 165 3.16 -7.31 2.18
CA CYS A 165 3.55 -5.99 1.66
C CYS A 165 5.01 -5.93 1.20
N GLY A 166 5.78 -7.03 1.26
CA GLY A 166 7.19 -7.07 0.84
C GLY A 166 8.10 -6.20 1.72
N ALA A 167 7.89 -6.24 3.04
CA ALA A 167 8.68 -5.46 3.98
C ALA A 167 10.15 -5.91 4.01
N ALA A 168 11.06 -4.94 4.16
CA ALA A 168 12.47 -5.20 4.36
C ALA A 168 12.78 -5.56 5.82
N HIS A 169 12.06 -4.97 6.78
CA HIS A 169 12.16 -5.21 8.22
C HIS A 169 10.88 -4.76 8.91
N ILE A 170 10.76 -5.06 10.21
CA ILE A 170 9.59 -4.67 11.01
C ILE A 170 10.00 -4.01 12.32
N ILE A 171 9.12 -3.15 12.82
CA ILE A 171 9.12 -2.68 14.21
C ILE A 171 7.89 -3.24 14.90
N LEU A 172 8.08 -3.77 16.11
CA LEU A 172 7.01 -4.21 17.00
C LEU A 172 6.58 -3.04 17.87
N VAL A 173 5.28 -2.91 18.13
CA VAL A 173 4.77 -1.85 19.00
C VAL A 173 3.64 -2.38 19.85
N HIS A 174 3.62 -2.04 21.14
CA HIS A 174 2.44 -2.22 21.97
C HIS A 174 2.28 -1.09 22.99
N ASN A 175 1.09 -0.93 23.51
CA ASN A 175 0.83 0.04 24.58
C ASN A 175 0.62 -0.66 25.92
N HIS A 176 1.06 0.01 26.99
CA HIS A 176 0.72 -0.32 28.36
C HIS A 176 -0.39 0.61 28.87
N PRO A 177 -1.63 0.11 29.09
CA PRO A 177 -2.72 0.93 29.66
C PRO A 177 -2.45 1.46 31.06
N SER A 178 -1.48 0.88 31.79
CA SER A 178 -1.00 1.38 33.07
C SER A 178 -0.33 2.76 32.98
N GLY A 179 0.18 3.13 31.80
CA GLY A 179 0.94 4.34 31.58
C GLY A 179 2.45 4.20 31.84
N ASP A 180 2.91 3.06 32.34
CA ASP A 180 4.33 2.76 32.54
C ASP A 180 4.88 1.98 31.32
N PRO A 181 5.86 2.52 30.54
CA PRO A 181 6.40 1.86 29.37
C PRO A 181 7.45 0.79 29.70
N ALA A 182 7.78 0.56 30.98
CA ALA A 182 8.78 -0.42 31.36
C ALA A 182 8.42 -1.84 30.87
N PRO A 183 9.35 -2.55 30.18
CA PRO A 183 9.06 -3.87 29.63
C PRO A 183 8.88 -4.92 30.73
N SER A 184 7.87 -5.77 30.58
CA SER A 184 7.66 -6.96 31.42
C SER A 184 8.61 -8.10 31.00
N THR A 185 8.70 -9.13 31.86
CA THR A 185 9.43 -10.36 31.51
C THR A 185 8.87 -11.04 30.24
N GLU A 186 7.55 -10.92 30.04
CA GLU A 186 6.88 -11.49 28.88
C GLU A 186 7.21 -10.72 27.60
N ASP A 187 7.36 -9.38 27.68
CA ASP A 187 7.80 -8.56 26.55
C ASP A 187 9.21 -8.92 26.10
N HIS A 188 10.13 -9.11 27.04
CA HIS A 188 11.47 -9.60 26.73
C HIS A 188 11.46 -10.97 26.03
N ARG A 189 10.65 -11.90 26.53
CA ARG A 189 10.51 -13.24 25.98
C ARG A 189 9.94 -13.19 24.56
N LEU A 190 8.85 -12.44 24.38
CA LEU A 190 8.18 -12.29 23.08
C LEU A 190 9.11 -11.63 22.05
N THR A 191 9.79 -10.55 22.43
CA THR A 191 10.75 -9.86 21.58
C THR A 191 11.84 -10.82 21.06
N ARG A 192 12.39 -11.65 21.94
CA ARG A 192 13.40 -12.65 21.55
C ARG A 192 12.85 -13.66 20.55
N ILE A 193 11.65 -14.22 20.80
CA ILE A 193 11.01 -15.19 19.89
C ILE A 193 10.78 -14.56 18.51
N LEU A 194 10.28 -13.33 18.47
CA LEU A 194 9.98 -12.64 17.22
C LEU A 194 11.27 -12.23 16.49
N LYS A 195 12.30 -11.83 17.20
CA LYS A 195 13.63 -11.56 16.61
C LYS A 195 14.21 -12.81 15.92
N GLU A 196 14.17 -13.96 16.60
CA GLU A 196 14.62 -15.24 16.04
C GLU A 196 13.80 -15.64 14.80
N ALA A 197 12.45 -15.50 14.86
CA ALA A 197 11.58 -15.78 13.74
C ALA A 197 11.84 -14.84 12.55
N GLY A 198 12.07 -13.55 12.81
CA GLY A 198 12.40 -12.57 11.78
C GLY A 198 13.72 -12.87 11.07
N ALA A 199 14.73 -13.30 11.82
CA ALA A 199 16.01 -13.72 11.25
C ALA A 199 15.85 -14.92 10.30
N LEU A 200 15.04 -15.91 10.67
CA LEU A 200 14.74 -17.07 9.82
C LEU A 200 13.98 -16.69 8.54
N LEU A 201 13.09 -15.72 8.62
CA LEU A 201 12.28 -15.25 7.48
C LEU A 201 13.02 -14.24 6.59
N GLY A 202 14.21 -13.75 6.99
CA GLY A 202 14.90 -12.67 6.30
C GLY A 202 14.20 -11.30 6.43
N ILE A 203 13.33 -11.14 7.44
CA ILE A 203 12.62 -9.90 7.77
C ILE A 203 12.96 -9.55 9.23
N PRO A 204 14.11 -8.89 9.49
CA PRO A 204 14.55 -8.64 10.86
C PRO A 204 13.59 -7.74 11.63
N VAL A 205 13.47 -8.00 12.95
CA VAL A 205 12.89 -7.07 13.90
C VAL A 205 13.97 -6.04 14.24
N THR A 206 13.74 -4.77 13.91
CA THR A 206 14.73 -3.70 14.12
C THR A 206 14.51 -2.92 15.39
N ASP A 207 13.27 -2.93 15.92
CA ASP A 207 12.96 -2.39 17.24
C ASP A 207 11.68 -3.03 17.81
N HIS A 208 11.51 -2.88 19.13
CA HIS A 208 10.25 -3.10 19.83
C HIS A 208 10.01 -1.89 20.74
N VAL A 209 8.94 -1.15 20.44
CA VAL A 209 8.61 0.10 21.13
C VAL A 209 7.37 -0.11 21.99
N ILE A 210 7.47 0.19 23.28
CA ILE A 210 6.37 0.14 24.24
C ILE A 210 5.90 1.56 24.53
N LEU A 211 4.61 1.84 24.35
CA LEU A 211 4.03 3.14 24.63
C LEU A 211 3.33 3.14 25.99
N GLY A 212 3.76 4.04 26.90
CA GLY A 212 3.16 4.24 28.20
C GLY A 212 2.82 5.73 28.43
N GLY A 213 1.52 6.09 28.35
CA GLY A 213 1.13 7.49 28.54
C GLY A 213 1.84 8.47 27.61
N ALA A 214 2.62 9.39 28.21
CA ALA A 214 3.44 10.36 27.47
C ALA A 214 4.82 9.83 27.10
N GLU A 215 5.26 8.73 27.70
CA GLU A 215 6.61 8.16 27.53
C GLU A 215 6.57 6.91 26.64
N PHE A 216 7.75 6.43 26.27
CA PHE A 216 7.93 5.18 25.54
C PHE A 216 9.23 4.51 25.97
N PHE A 217 9.35 3.22 25.68
CA PHE A 217 10.57 2.43 25.83
C PHE A 217 10.91 1.79 24.48
N SER A 218 12.20 1.81 24.10
CA SER A 218 12.70 1.16 22.89
C SER A 218 13.74 0.11 23.24
N PHE A 219 13.52 -1.13 22.82
CA PHE A 219 14.49 -2.21 23.02
C PHE A 219 15.79 -1.98 22.25
N SER A 220 15.71 -1.32 21.09
CA SER A 220 16.90 -1.00 20.30
C SER A 220 17.75 0.08 20.94
N GLU A 221 17.15 1.18 21.43
CA GLU A 221 17.86 2.27 22.10
C GLU A 221 18.54 1.81 23.41
N GLU A 222 17.92 0.87 24.12
CA GLU A 222 18.46 0.27 25.34
C GLU A 222 19.45 -0.89 25.07
N GLY A 223 19.74 -1.18 23.79
CA GLY A 223 20.71 -2.24 23.43
C GLY A 223 20.24 -3.67 23.76
N MET A 224 18.92 -3.88 23.84
CA MET A 224 18.31 -5.17 24.22
C MET A 224 17.82 -5.97 23.00
N LEU A 225 18.06 -5.46 21.79
CA LEU A 225 17.60 -6.12 20.56
C LEU A 225 18.76 -6.65 19.71
#